data_909caac987e833b76ca98e952c6eed06
#
_entry.id   909caac987e833b76ca98e952c6eed06
#
_cell.length_a   1.000
_cell.length_b   1.000
_cell.length_c   1.000
_cell.angle_alpha   90.00
_cell.angle_beta   90.00
_cell.angle_gamma   90.00
#
_symmetry.space_group_name_H-M   'P 1'
#
loop_
_entity.id
_entity.type
_entity.pdbx_description
1 polymer ?
#
loop_
_entity_poly.entity_id
_entity_poly.type
_entity_poly.pdbx_seq_one_letter_code
_entity_poly.pdbx_strand_id
1 'polypeptide(L)'
;DGLWASPDRYEHLCYSDIPALFGYRGFAEGLIPYLQTPPGGQPLEYPVLTGVFMWVSTLLATPLSGFAGSVPIVAFFNVNVIGLLAFLLVAVVATALTVRHRPWDAAMVAVAPTMILGATINWDLIPIALTALAMLAWARRKPGWAGVALGLAIAAKFYPVLLLGAFAILALRSGRWRPVVILAGSTAATWLVVNVPFALANRDGWWYFYAFNADRGVDFGSVWYAASVLGLPAVPADALNLVATGTFLTLFVAITVLALATRRRPRLAQIAFLVIAAFVLSGKVYSPQYVLWLVPLAAMARPRWRDFLIWQAGEVVYFVAIWWHLAGYDVDDAKALGTGLYAVATFVHVAATVYFAAMVIRDMIHPMHDPVRGDGIAADADDPGGGPFDGAPDALTLAGVSRPNPEPRRNVRS
;
A
#
# COMPACT_ATOMS: atom_id res chain seq x y z
N ASP A 1 34.23 -1.33 7.44
CA ASP A 1 33.12 -0.40 7.58
C ASP A 1 31.80 -0.90 7.00
N GLY A 2 31.31 -2.07 7.44
CA GLY A 2 30.19 -2.81 6.87
C GLY A 2 28.78 -2.22 7.00
N LEU A 3 28.61 -0.92 7.16
CA LEU A 3 27.28 -0.29 7.25
C LEU A 3 26.57 -0.39 5.88
N TRP A 4 25.55 -1.25 5.85
CA TRP A 4 24.72 -1.53 4.66
C TRP A 4 25.50 -1.98 3.42
N ALA A 5 26.67 -2.62 3.59
CA ALA A 5 27.42 -3.20 2.50
C ALA A 5 26.89 -4.59 2.12
N SER A 6 27.07 -4.98 0.86
CA SER A 6 26.89 -6.35 0.41
C SER A 6 28.10 -7.21 0.84
N PRO A 7 27.90 -8.51 1.21
CA PRO A 7 26.61 -9.22 1.28
C PRO A 7 25.88 -9.06 2.62
N ASP A 8 26.50 -8.45 3.64
CA ASP A 8 26.00 -8.39 5.03
C ASP A 8 24.58 -7.89 5.14
N ARG A 9 24.22 -6.82 4.41
CA ARG A 9 22.86 -6.25 4.41
C ARG A 9 21.79 -7.24 3.97
N TYR A 10 22.13 -8.18 3.12
CA TYR A 10 21.24 -9.21 2.63
C TYR A 10 21.23 -10.43 3.54
N GLU A 11 22.41 -10.94 3.92
CA GLU A 11 22.54 -12.11 4.80
C GLU A 11 21.87 -11.90 6.16
N HIS A 12 21.95 -10.68 6.71
CA HIS A 12 21.36 -10.30 7.98
C HIS A 12 19.97 -9.68 7.86
N LEU A 13 19.35 -9.69 6.65
CA LEU A 13 17.99 -9.20 6.41
C LEU A 13 17.77 -7.72 6.79
N CYS A 14 18.80 -6.89 6.72
CA CYS A 14 18.77 -5.50 7.14
C CYS A 14 18.89 -4.49 5.98
N TYR A 15 18.53 -4.91 4.77
CA TYR A 15 18.49 -4.04 3.60
C TYR A 15 17.56 -2.84 3.80
N SER A 16 18.03 -1.68 3.36
CA SER A 16 17.26 -0.45 3.33
C SER A 16 17.69 0.44 2.16
N ASP A 17 16.71 1.02 1.46
CA ASP A 17 16.93 2.06 0.45
C ASP A 17 17.41 3.38 1.08
N ILE A 18 17.10 3.63 2.36
CA ILE A 18 17.33 4.91 3.03
C ILE A 18 18.80 5.31 3.02
N PRO A 19 19.75 4.49 3.49
CA PRO A 19 21.16 4.85 3.43
C PRO A 19 21.70 4.85 1.99
N ALA A 20 21.21 3.98 1.12
CA ALA A 20 21.67 3.93 -0.27
C ALA A 20 21.35 5.21 -1.04
N LEU A 21 20.12 5.70 -0.94
CA LEU A 21 19.69 6.91 -1.65
C LEU A 21 20.29 8.19 -1.06
N PHE A 22 20.72 8.19 0.20
CA PHE A 22 21.44 9.31 0.79
C PHE A 22 22.68 9.69 -0.03
N GLY A 23 23.47 8.69 -0.45
CA GLY A 23 24.64 8.90 -1.31
C GLY A 23 24.28 9.06 -2.80
N TYR A 24 23.42 8.17 -3.33
CA TYR A 24 23.21 8.09 -4.79
C TYR A 24 22.33 9.20 -5.36
N ARG A 25 21.51 9.90 -4.56
CA ARG A 25 20.56 10.92 -5.03
C ARG A 25 20.90 12.35 -4.60
N GLY A 26 22.15 12.58 -4.16
CA GLY A 26 22.66 13.91 -3.85
C GLY A 26 22.19 14.49 -2.51
N PHE A 27 21.59 13.69 -1.64
CA PHE A 27 21.23 14.16 -0.30
C PHE A 27 22.45 14.42 0.58
N ALA A 28 23.53 13.62 0.42
CA ALA A 28 24.79 13.83 1.10
C ALA A 28 25.43 15.19 0.76
N GLU A 29 25.23 15.67 -0.47
CA GLU A 29 25.69 16.97 -0.99
C GLU A 29 24.69 18.10 -0.70
N GLY A 30 23.56 17.82 -0.05
CA GLY A 30 22.52 18.78 0.26
C GLY A 30 21.67 19.24 -0.91
N LEU A 31 21.66 18.48 -2.04
CA LEU A 31 20.92 18.83 -3.23
C LEU A 31 19.40 18.77 -2.96
N ILE A 32 18.66 19.68 -3.62
CA ILE A 32 17.21 19.72 -3.55
C ILE A 32 16.62 18.73 -4.58
N PRO A 33 15.89 17.69 -4.14
CA PRO A 33 15.34 16.69 -5.05
C PRO A 33 14.42 17.33 -6.09
N TYR A 34 14.40 16.76 -7.27
CA TYR A 34 13.68 17.19 -8.49
C TYR A 34 14.25 18.49 -9.12
N LEU A 35 14.84 19.39 -8.36
CA LEU A 35 15.41 20.64 -8.87
C LEU A 35 16.86 20.49 -9.30
N GLN A 36 17.58 19.61 -8.62
CA GLN A 36 19.01 19.38 -8.81
C GLN A 36 19.28 17.88 -8.96
N THR A 37 20.26 17.52 -9.78
CA THR A 37 20.70 16.14 -9.99
C THR A 37 22.18 16.04 -9.68
N PRO A 38 22.66 15.01 -8.95
CA PRO A 38 24.08 14.84 -8.70
C PRO A 38 24.87 14.68 -10.00
N PRO A 39 26.10 15.22 -10.11
CA PRO A 39 26.92 15.09 -11.30
C PRO A 39 27.14 13.62 -11.68
N GLY A 40 26.80 13.24 -12.92
CA GLY A 40 26.88 11.86 -13.38
C GLY A 40 25.85 10.90 -12.78
N GLY A 41 24.95 11.38 -11.92
CA GLY A 41 23.88 10.61 -11.28
C GLY A 41 22.54 10.73 -12.00
N GLN A 42 21.49 10.25 -11.34
CA GLN A 42 20.12 10.28 -11.84
C GLN A 42 19.22 11.08 -10.89
N PRO A 43 18.12 11.68 -11.40
CA PRO A 43 17.10 12.29 -10.55
C PRO A 43 16.48 11.28 -9.58
N LEU A 44 15.73 11.77 -8.61
CA LEU A 44 15.07 10.92 -7.62
C LEU A 44 13.86 10.18 -8.23
N GLU A 45 13.82 8.86 -8.08
CA GLU A 45 12.77 7.96 -8.54
C GLU A 45 11.58 7.78 -7.58
N TYR A 46 11.35 8.73 -6.70
CA TYR A 46 10.23 8.77 -5.77
C TYR A 46 9.30 9.94 -6.07
N PRO A 47 7.99 9.88 -5.69
CA PRO A 47 7.10 11.02 -5.84
C PRO A 47 7.46 12.19 -4.92
N VAL A 48 6.95 13.37 -5.25
CA VAL A 48 7.37 14.66 -4.68
C VAL A 48 7.32 14.72 -3.16
N LEU A 49 6.23 14.27 -2.52
CA LEU A 49 6.09 14.38 -1.07
C LEU A 49 7.12 13.53 -0.32
N THR A 50 7.43 12.34 -0.85
CA THR A 50 8.47 11.48 -0.29
C THR A 50 9.86 12.10 -0.44
N GLY A 51 10.18 12.66 -1.62
CA GLY A 51 11.47 13.35 -1.81
C GLY A 51 11.63 14.58 -0.93
N VAL A 52 10.55 15.35 -0.72
CA VAL A 52 10.57 16.47 0.23
C VAL A 52 10.80 15.99 1.66
N PHE A 53 10.18 14.86 2.06
CA PHE A 53 10.44 14.26 3.38
C PHE A 53 11.90 13.82 3.53
N MET A 54 12.49 13.19 2.50
CA MET A 54 13.91 12.82 2.50
C MET A 54 14.81 14.05 2.66
N TRP A 55 14.51 15.11 1.91
CA TRP A 55 15.28 16.36 1.97
C TRP A 55 15.20 17.04 3.35
N VAL A 56 14.00 17.15 3.90
CA VAL A 56 13.80 17.67 5.27
C VAL A 56 14.56 16.80 6.28
N SER A 57 14.54 15.49 6.12
CA SER A 57 15.31 14.56 6.96
C SER A 57 16.81 14.82 6.87
N THR A 58 17.34 15.19 5.69
CA THR A 58 18.73 15.57 5.50
C THR A 58 19.07 16.87 6.26
N LEU A 59 18.19 17.88 6.16
CA LEU A 59 18.39 19.15 6.88
C LEU A 59 18.42 18.97 8.40
N LEU A 60 17.64 18.01 8.92
CA LEU A 60 17.65 17.67 10.34
C LEU A 60 18.85 16.81 10.74
N ALA A 61 19.26 15.87 9.88
CA ALA A 61 20.37 14.95 10.14
C ALA A 61 21.74 15.64 10.18
N THR A 62 21.95 16.65 9.33
CA THR A 62 23.23 17.36 9.21
C THR A 62 23.70 17.96 10.55
N PRO A 63 22.91 18.79 11.27
CA PRO A 63 23.33 19.31 12.57
C PRO A 63 23.41 18.21 13.64
N LEU A 64 22.55 17.19 13.59
CA LEU A 64 22.56 16.09 14.56
C LEU A 64 23.83 15.24 14.44
N SER A 65 24.35 15.00 13.24
CA SER A 65 25.59 14.25 13.05
C SER A 65 26.78 14.97 13.70
N GLY A 66 26.89 16.29 13.53
CA GLY A 66 27.93 17.10 14.15
C GLY A 66 27.84 17.11 15.68
N PHE A 67 26.64 17.21 16.24
CA PHE A 67 26.41 17.23 17.68
C PHE A 67 26.68 15.88 18.35
N ALA A 68 26.22 14.78 17.71
CA ALA A 68 26.32 13.42 18.25
C ALA A 68 27.64 12.72 17.86
N GLY A 69 28.51 13.33 17.07
CA GLY A 69 29.73 12.70 16.55
C GLY A 69 29.48 11.48 15.68
N SER A 70 28.26 11.38 15.10
CA SER A 70 27.83 10.24 14.28
C SER A 70 28.12 10.45 12.80
N VAL A 71 28.30 9.36 12.07
CA VAL A 71 28.46 9.41 10.61
C VAL A 71 27.17 9.96 9.97
N PRO A 72 27.22 10.93 9.01
CA PRO A 72 26.03 11.57 8.43
C PRO A 72 24.96 10.60 7.92
N ILE A 73 25.36 9.52 7.29
CA ILE A 73 24.43 8.48 6.79
C ILE A 73 23.64 7.81 7.92
N VAL A 74 24.25 7.61 9.09
CA VAL A 74 23.60 7.03 10.27
C VAL A 74 22.61 8.04 10.88
N ALA A 75 23.00 9.31 10.96
CA ALA A 75 22.10 10.37 11.42
C ALA A 75 20.89 10.49 10.49
N PHE A 76 21.11 10.48 9.17
CA PHE A 76 20.03 10.48 8.18
C PHE A 76 19.11 9.27 8.34
N PHE A 77 19.65 8.07 8.45
CA PHE A 77 18.86 6.86 8.69
C PHE A 77 18.01 6.99 9.96
N ASN A 78 18.59 7.38 11.08
CA ASN A 78 17.87 7.50 12.36
C ASN A 78 16.75 8.54 12.32
N VAL A 79 16.98 9.71 11.69
CA VAL A 79 15.93 10.74 11.51
C VAL A 79 14.78 10.20 10.67
N ASN A 80 15.07 9.48 9.58
CA ASN A 80 14.05 8.85 8.77
C ASN A 80 13.29 7.79 9.56
N VAL A 81 13.97 6.93 10.32
CA VAL A 81 13.30 5.89 11.14
C VAL A 81 12.35 6.52 12.16
N ILE A 82 12.78 7.57 12.88
CA ILE A 82 11.90 8.28 13.83
C ILE A 82 10.65 8.84 13.12
N GLY A 83 10.83 9.49 11.98
CA GLY A 83 9.72 10.01 11.19
C GLY A 83 8.79 8.90 10.68
N LEU A 84 9.33 7.80 10.20
CA LEU A 84 8.56 6.64 9.72
C LEU A 84 7.79 5.96 10.86
N LEU A 85 8.36 5.84 12.06
CA LEU A 85 7.66 5.33 13.24
C LEU A 85 6.49 6.24 13.65
N ALA A 86 6.64 7.57 13.52
CA ALA A 86 5.53 8.49 13.72
C ALA A 86 4.39 8.25 12.70
N PHE A 87 4.72 8.02 11.42
CA PHE A 87 3.71 7.64 10.42
C PHE A 87 3.08 6.27 10.72
N LEU A 88 3.83 5.29 11.20
CA LEU A 88 3.27 4.02 11.65
C LEU A 88 2.25 4.22 12.78
N LEU A 89 2.60 5.03 13.77
CA LEU A 89 1.67 5.37 14.87
C LEU A 89 0.39 6.02 14.32
N VAL A 90 0.51 6.94 13.37
CA VAL A 90 -0.65 7.56 12.71
C VAL A 90 -1.49 6.51 11.99
N ALA A 91 -0.88 5.56 11.27
CA ALA A 91 -1.59 4.49 10.58
C ALA A 91 -2.37 3.59 11.56
N VAL A 92 -1.74 3.20 12.69
CA VAL A 92 -2.36 2.39 13.74
C VAL A 92 -3.55 3.14 14.36
N VAL A 93 -3.36 4.39 14.78
CA VAL A 93 -4.41 5.20 15.41
C VAL A 93 -5.56 5.46 14.42
N ALA A 94 -5.27 5.81 13.17
CA ALA A 94 -6.29 6.03 12.16
C ALA A 94 -7.12 4.76 11.89
N THR A 95 -6.45 3.59 11.82
CA THR A 95 -7.13 2.30 11.66
C THR A 95 -8.02 2.00 12.86
N ALA A 96 -7.52 2.17 14.09
CA ALA A 96 -8.27 1.96 15.34
C ALA A 96 -9.55 2.84 15.40
N LEU A 97 -9.44 4.06 14.91
CA LEU A 97 -10.54 5.02 14.94
C LEU A 97 -11.52 4.85 13.77
N THR A 98 -11.19 4.10 12.72
CA THR A 98 -12.05 3.96 11.53
C THR A 98 -13.32 3.16 11.86
N VAL A 99 -13.19 2.04 12.56
CA VAL A 99 -14.33 1.23 13.05
C VAL A 99 -14.41 1.35 14.58
N ARG A 100 -15.21 2.29 15.07
CA ARG A 100 -15.20 2.74 16.48
C ARG A 100 -15.36 1.64 17.53
N HIS A 101 -16.18 0.63 17.26
CA HIS A 101 -16.45 -0.46 18.20
C HIS A 101 -15.42 -1.61 18.12
N ARG A 102 -14.45 -1.48 17.19
CA ARG A 102 -13.38 -2.48 16.98
C ARG A 102 -11.97 -1.87 16.96
N PRO A 103 -11.59 -1.04 17.94
CA PRO A 103 -10.29 -0.34 17.90
C PRO A 103 -9.10 -1.31 17.96
N TRP A 104 -9.28 -2.47 18.58
CA TRP A 104 -8.24 -3.49 18.75
C TRP A 104 -7.86 -4.21 17.46
N ASP A 105 -8.66 -4.11 16.38
CA ASP A 105 -8.29 -4.65 15.08
C ASP A 105 -7.02 -3.97 14.54
N ALA A 106 -6.74 -2.73 14.97
CA ALA A 106 -5.50 -2.02 14.65
C ALA A 106 -4.23 -2.65 15.25
N ALA A 107 -4.36 -3.55 16.23
CA ALA A 107 -3.23 -4.34 16.71
C ALA A 107 -2.60 -5.17 15.57
N MET A 108 -3.41 -5.62 14.58
CA MET A 108 -2.89 -6.29 13.40
C MET A 108 -1.92 -5.41 12.60
N VAL A 109 -2.12 -4.09 12.59
CA VAL A 109 -1.20 -3.14 11.96
C VAL A 109 0.06 -2.95 12.80
N ALA A 110 -0.12 -2.77 14.11
CA ALA A 110 0.98 -2.46 15.03
C ALA A 110 1.99 -3.59 15.18
N VAL A 111 1.53 -4.85 15.14
CA VAL A 111 2.37 -6.04 15.39
C VAL A 111 2.45 -6.98 14.19
N ALA A 112 2.07 -6.53 12.99
CA ALA A 112 2.25 -7.35 11.79
C ALA A 112 3.73 -7.72 11.61
N PRO A 113 4.08 -9.00 11.45
CA PRO A 113 5.46 -9.40 11.19
C PRO A 113 6.10 -8.64 10.03
N THR A 114 5.37 -8.47 8.93
CA THR A 114 5.87 -7.71 7.77
C THR A 114 6.05 -6.21 8.07
N MET A 115 5.23 -5.63 8.94
CA MET A 115 5.40 -4.23 9.35
C MET A 115 6.69 -4.06 10.15
N ILE A 116 6.99 -5.00 11.05
CA ILE A 116 8.22 -4.99 11.85
C ILE A 116 9.45 -5.14 10.95
N LEU A 117 9.41 -6.06 10.00
CA LEU A 117 10.52 -6.38 9.10
C LEU A 117 10.72 -5.34 7.99
N GLY A 118 9.61 -4.79 7.46
CA GLY A 118 9.62 -3.96 6.26
C GLY A 118 9.52 -2.46 6.47
N ALA A 119 9.23 -2.00 7.70
CA ALA A 119 8.94 -0.59 8.01
C ALA A 119 10.05 0.39 7.60
N THR A 120 11.31 -0.06 7.59
CA THR A 120 12.50 0.75 7.32
C THR A 120 13.20 0.39 6.02
N ILE A 121 12.58 -0.44 5.16
CA ILE A 121 13.13 -0.70 3.82
C ILE A 121 13.16 0.60 3.02
N ASN A 122 12.04 1.34 3.04
CA ASN A 122 11.89 2.61 2.36
C ASN A 122 10.84 3.51 3.07
N TRP A 123 10.29 4.49 2.36
CA TRP A 123 9.35 5.50 2.90
C TRP A 123 7.87 5.13 2.78
N ASP A 124 7.52 3.88 2.59
CA ASP A 124 6.14 3.45 2.32
C ASP A 124 5.16 3.67 3.49
N LEU A 125 5.67 3.87 4.71
CA LEU A 125 4.82 4.24 5.86
C LEU A 125 4.14 5.61 5.71
N ILE A 126 4.70 6.53 4.91
CA ILE A 126 4.08 7.83 4.63
C ILE A 126 2.74 7.66 3.89
N PRO A 127 2.69 7.07 2.69
CA PRO A 127 1.43 6.87 1.98
C PRO A 127 0.48 5.92 2.71
N ILE A 128 0.97 4.95 3.49
CA ILE A 128 0.16 4.05 4.32
C ILE A 128 -0.61 4.85 5.39
N ALA A 129 0.07 5.71 6.13
CA ALA A 129 -0.54 6.55 7.15
C ALA A 129 -1.58 7.51 6.56
N LEU A 130 -1.23 8.15 5.45
CA LEU A 130 -2.12 9.07 4.73
C LEU A 130 -3.35 8.35 4.15
N THR A 131 -3.18 7.13 3.66
CA THR A 131 -4.29 6.27 3.23
C THR A 131 -5.20 5.89 4.40
N ALA A 132 -4.63 5.51 5.55
CA ALA A 132 -5.41 5.23 6.75
C ALA A 132 -6.19 6.46 7.25
N LEU A 133 -5.58 7.66 7.19
CA LEU A 133 -6.26 8.93 7.47
C LEU A 133 -7.39 9.22 6.47
N ALA A 134 -7.19 8.92 5.19
CA ALA A 134 -8.23 9.07 4.17
C ALA A 134 -9.43 8.16 4.48
N MET A 135 -9.19 6.90 4.83
CA MET A 135 -10.23 5.96 5.24
C MET A 135 -10.95 6.43 6.51
N LEU A 136 -10.22 6.91 7.51
CA LEU A 136 -10.79 7.51 8.73
C LEU A 136 -11.65 8.73 8.43
N ALA A 137 -11.17 9.68 7.64
CA ALA A 137 -11.92 10.88 7.28
C ALA A 137 -13.19 10.53 6.51
N TRP A 138 -13.13 9.55 5.61
CA TRP A 138 -14.31 9.02 4.92
C TRP A 138 -15.31 8.40 5.90
N ALA A 139 -14.86 7.53 6.81
CA ALA A 139 -15.70 6.92 7.85
C ALA A 139 -16.39 7.98 8.73
N ARG A 140 -15.75 9.13 8.92
CA ARG A 140 -16.31 10.30 9.62
C ARG A 140 -17.23 11.17 8.74
N ARG A 141 -17.58 10.72 7.52
CA ARG A 141 -18.39 11.45 6.55
C ARG A 141 -17.81 12.81 6.15
N LYS A 142 -16.47 12.90 6.08
CA LYS A 142 -15.72 14.10 5.67
C LYS A 142 -15.00 13.87 4.33
N PRO A 143 -15.74 13.78 3.20
CA PRO A 143 -15.15 13.37 1.90
C PRO A 143 -14.07 14.35 1.40
N GLY A 144 -14.18 15.66 1.69
CA GLY A 144 -13.15 16.62 1.34
C GLY A 144 -11.80 16.34 2.03
N TRP A 145 -11.82 16.10 3.35
CA TRP A 145 -10.61 15.75 4.10
C TRP A 145 -10.06 14.36 3.72
N ALA A 146 -10.96 13.42 3.40
CA ALA A 146 -10.55 12.13 2.85
C ALA A 146 -9.80 12.31 1.52
N GLY A 147 -10.28 13.23 0.66
CA GLY A 147 -9.60 13.56 -0.59
C GLY A 147 -8.26 14.27 -0.39
N VAL A 148 -8.16 15.21 0.57
CA VAL A 148 -6.88 15.84 0.91
C VAL A 148 -5.86 14.79 1.35
N ALA A 149 -6.21 13.91 2.29
CA ALA A 149 -5.30 12.85 2.75
C ALA A 149 -4.91 11.89 1.61
N LEU A 150 -5.87 11.53 0.75
CA LEU A 150 -5.61 10.65 -0.40
C LEU A 150 -4.70 11.33 -1.45
N GLY A 151 -4.89 12.62 -1.70
CA GLY A 151 -4.03 13.40 -2.60
C GLY A 151 -2.59 13.50 -2.11
N LEU A 152 -2.39 13.70 -0.81
CA LEU A 152 -1.06 13.62 -0.17
C LEU A 152 -0.49 12.18 -0.26
N ALA A 153 -1.31 11.15 -0.05
CA ALA A 153 -0.87 9.76 -0.17
C ALA A 153 -0.36 9.45 -1.60
N ILE A 154 -1.08 9.92 -2.63
CA ILE A 154 -0.67 9.76 -4.05
C ILE A 154 0.59 10.56 -4.34
N ALA A 155 0.77 11.73 -3.74
CA ALA A 155 1.98 12.53 -3.87
C ALA A 155 3.19 11.93 -3.14
N ALA A 156 2.96 10.98 -2.21
CA ALA A 156 4.03 10.21 -1.55
C ALA A 156 4.33 8.86 -2.23
N LYS A 157 3.32 8.20 -2.77
CA LYS A 157 3.43 6.94 -3.55
C LYS A 157 2.21 6.82 -4.45
N PHE A 158 2.36 6.29 -5.65
CA PHE A 158 1.28 6.37 -6.63
C PHE A 158 0.10 5.40 -6.39
N TYR A 159 0.32 4.25 -5.71
CA TYR A 159 -0.71 3.21 -5.53
C TYR A 159 -2.04 3.68 -4.91
N PRO A 160 -2.09 4.68 -4.01
CA PRO A 160 -3.37 5.08 -3.41
C PRO A 160 -4.38 5.65 -4.40
N VAL A 161 -3.96 6.05 -5.62
CA VAL A 161 -4.87 6.47 -6.70
C VAL A 161 -5.89 5.38 -7.03
N LEU A 162 -5.52 4.11 -6.89
CA LEU A 162 -6.37 2.95 -7.16
C LEU A 162 -7.57 2.87 -6.21
N LEU A 163 -7.48 3.47 -5.03
CA LEU A 163 -8.59 3.55 -4.08
C LEU A 163 -9.77 4.37 -4.62
N LEU A 164 -9.52 5.33 -5.51
CA LEU A 164 -10.61 6.03 -6.22
C LEU A 164 -11.51 5.04 -6.98
N GLY A 165 -10.93 3.96 -7.51
CA GLY A 165 -11.67 2.85 -8.11
C GLY A 165 -12.58 2.13 -7.10
N ALA A 166 -12.10 1.87 -5.88
CA ALA A 166 -12.90 1.26 -4.83
C ALA A 166 -14.09 2.15 -4.42
N PHE A 167 -13.88 3.45 -4.30
CA PHE A 167 -14.95 4.43 -4.05
C PHE A 167 -15.95 4.49 -5.21
N ALA A 168 -15.47 4.47 -6.47
CA ALA A 168 -16.30 4.49 -7.66
C ALA A 168 -17.20 3.24 -7.76
N ILE A 169 -16.66 2.05 -7.48
CA ILE A 169 -17.43 0.79 -7.45
C ILE A 169 -18.61 0.90 -6.46
N LEU A 170 -18.36 1.39 -5.25
CA LEU A 170 -19.42 1.54 -4.25
C LEU A 170 -20.37 2.70 -4.56
N ALA A 171 -19.89 3.77 -5.20
CA ALA A 171 -20.76 4.82 -5.71
C ALA A 171 -21.70 4.31 -6.81
N LEU A 172 -21.18 3.50 -7.73
CA LEU A 172 -21.97 2.85 -8.78
C LEU A 172 -23.07 1.98 -8.16
N ARG A 173 -22.76 1.19 -7.14
CA ARG A 173 -23.74 0.32 -6.48
C ARG A 173 -24.77 1.11 -5.66
N SER A 174 -24.33 2.15 -4.90
CA SER A 174 -25.19 2.88 -3.96
C SER A 174 -25.86 4.14 -4.53
N GLY A 175 -25.46 4.60 -5.72
CA GLY A 175 -25.88 5.87 -6.28
C GLY A 175 -25.27 7.11 -5.58
N ARG A 176 -24.40 6.94 -4.59
CA ARG A 176 -23.84 8.04 -3.78
C ARG A 176 -22.62 8.70 -4.45
N TRP A 177 -22.82 9.32 -5.62
CA TRP A 177 -21.73 9.94 -6.39
C TRP A 177 -21.21 11.25 -5.81
N ARG A 178 -22.09 12.09 -5.24
CA ARG A 178 -21.70 13.43 -4.73
C ARG A 178 -20.51 13.38 -3.75
N PRO A 179 -20.50 12.53 -2.70
CA PRO A 179 -19.33 12.43 -1.81
C PRO A 179 -18.06 11.98 -2.54
N VAL A 180 -18.17 11.07 -3.53
CA VAL A 180 -17.03 10.56 -4.30
C VAL A 180 -16.46 11.64 -5.23
N VAL A 181 -17.31 12.47 -5.84
CA VAL A 181 -16.87 13.62 -6.65
C VAL A 181 -16.13 14.65 -5.76
N ILE A 182 -16.61 14.92 -4.54
CA ILE A 182 -15.92 15.80 -3.59
C ILE A 182 -14.55 15.21 -3.22
N LEU A 183 -14.50 13.91 -2.89
CA LEU A 183 -13.25 13.20 -2.59
C LEU A 183 -12.28 13.30 -3.78
N ALA A 184 -12.71 12.94 -4.99
CA ALA A 184 -11.86 12.96 -6.18
C ALA A 184 -11.36 14.38 -6.52
N GLY A 185 -12.23 15.39 -6.43
CA GLY A 185 -11.84 16.78 -6.65
C GLY A 185 -10.82 17.28 -5.63
N SER A 186 -11.01 16.96 -4.34
CA SER A 186 -10.05 17.33 -3.29
C SER A 186 -8.73 16.56 -3.46
N THR A 187 -8.78 15.29 -3.89
CA THR A 187 -7.59 14.48 -4.19
C THR A 187 -6.79 15.13 -5.33
N ALA A 188 -7.44 15.45 -6.43
CA ALA A 188 -6.78 16.07 -7.57
C ALA A 188 -6.20 17.44 -7.21
N ALA A 189 -6.98 18.30 -6.53
CA ALA A 189 -6.51 19.61 -6.09
C ALA A 189 -5.28 19.52 -5.19
N THR A 190 -5.29 18.62 -4.19
CA THR A 190 -4.16 18.43 -3.28
C THR A 190 -2.94 17.90 -4.01
N TRP A 191 -3.12 16.90 -4.88
CA TRP A 191 -2.03 16.36 -5.69
C TRP A 191 -1.40 17.45 -6.58
N LEU A 192 -2.22 18.28 -7.23
CA LEU A 192 -1.76 19.41 -8.06
C LEU A 192 -0.97 20.43 -7.24
N VAL A 193 -1.47 20.82 -6.07
CA VAL A 193 -0.77 21.77 -5.18
C VAL A 193 0.63 21.27 -4.81
N VAL A 194 0.80 19.96 -4.59
CA VAL A 194 2.10 19.38 -4.24
C VAL A 194 3.01 19.27 -5.47
N ASN A 195 2.48 18.86 -6.62
CA ASN A 195 3.30 18.48 -7.78
C ASN A 195 3.60 19.63 -8.74
N VAL A 196 2.64 20.55 -8.97
CA VAL A 196 2.77 21.62 -9.97
C VAL A 196 3.98 22.51 -9.73
N PRO A 197 4.33 22.94 -8.51
CA PRO A 197 5.52 23.77 -8.30
C PRO A 197 6.80 23.12 -8.81
N PHE A 198 6.98 21.82 -8.56
CA PHE A 198 8.16 21.07 -9.02
C PHE A 198 8.12 20.81 -10.52
N ALA A 199 6.96 20.49 -11.07
CA ALA A 199 6.78 20.28 -12.52
C ALA A 199 7.08 21.55 -13.33
N LEU A 200 6.74 22.73 -12.80
CA LEU A 200 7.03 24.02 -13.44
C LEU A 200 8.49 24.44 -13.27
N ALA A 201 9.11 24.12 -12.15
CA ALA A 201 10.50 24.48 -11.85
C ALA A 201 11.51 23.59 -12.62
N ASN A 202 11.26 22.29 -12.70
CA ASN A 202 12.08 21.34 -13.48
C ASN A 202 11.21 20.13 -13.91
N ARG A 203 10.71 20.19 -15.12
CA ARG A 203 9.84 19.15 -15.69
C ARG A 203 10.51 17.79 -15.74
N ASP A 204 11.76 17.71 -16.16
CA ASP A 204 12.45 16.43 -16.37
C ASP A 204 12.76 15.75 -15.04
N GLY A 205 13.21 16.50 -14.05
CA GLY A 205 13.42 16.00 -12.70
C GLY A 205 12.13 15.50 -12.04
N TRP A 206 11.02 16.23 -12.20
CA TRP A 206 9.71 15.81 -11.72
C TRP A 206 9.15 14.60 -12.48
N TRP A 207 9.31 14.54 -13.83
CA TRP A 207 8.79 13.46 -14.66
C TRP A 207 9.56 12.15 -14.50
N TYR A 208 10.80 12.21 -14.02
CA TYR A 208 11.68 11.05 -13.90
C TYR A 208 11.05 9.89 -13.14
N PHE A 209 10.32 10.14 -12.06
CA PHE A 209 9.60 9.09 -11.32
C PHE A 209 8.66 8.27 -12.23
N TYR A 210 7.92 8.93 -13.11
CA TYR A 210 6.95 8.27 -14.00
C TYR A 210 7.67 7.49 -15.10
N ALA A 211 8.67 8.09 -15.73
CA ALA A 211 9.50 7.46 -16.76
C ALA A 211 10.21 6.21 -16.20
N PHE A 212 10.88 6.34 -15.06
CA PHE A 212 11.57 5.23 -14.41
C PHE A 212 10.64 4.04 -14.13
N ASN A 213 9.42 4.27 -13.63
CA ASN A 213 8.47 3.21 -13.35
C ASN A 213 7.86 2.60 -14.62
N ALA A 214 7.70 3.40 -15.70
CA ALA A 214 7.25 2.90 -16.99
C ALA A 214 8.29 1.99 -17.65
N ASP A 215 9.56 2.38 -17.59
CA ASP A 215 10.68 1.68 -18.25
C ASP A 215 11.20 0.48 -17.42
N ARG A 216 10.89 0.44 -16.13
CA ARG A 216 11.31 -0.65 -15.22
C ARG A 216 10.82 -1.99 -15.74
N GLY A 217 11.73 -2.96 -15.85
CA GLY A 217 11.44 -4.33 -16.24
C GLY A 217 10.75 -5.16 -15.14
N VAL A 218 10.80 -6.47 -15.32
CA VAL A 218 10.32 -7.45 -14.34
C VAL A 218 11.17 -7.38 -13.09
N ASP A 219 10.51 -7.26 -11.93
CA ASP A 219 11.17 -7.27 -10.62
C ASP A 219 11.11 -8.66 -9.99
N PHE A 220 12.07 -8.93 -9.11
CA PHE A 220 12.30 -10.19 -8.41
C PHE A 220 11.05 -10.78 -7.73
N GLY A 221 10.21 -9.97 -7.11
CA GLY A 221 9.02 -10.44 -6.38
C GLY A 221 7.78 -10.66 -7.24
N SER A 222 7.84 -10.43 -8.53
CA SER A 222 6.68 -10.59 -9.40
C SER A 222 6.46 -12.05 -9.81
N VAL A 223 5.21 -12.42 -10.06
CA VAL A 223 4.86 -13.73 -10.64
C VAL A 223 5.52 -13.93 -12.00
N TRP A 224 5.73 -12.85 -12.74
CA TRP A 224 6.36 -12.86 -14.05
C TRP A 224 7.82 -13.31 -13.98
N TYR A 225 8.57 -12.79 -13.00
CA TYR A 225 9.95 -13.22 -12.74
C TYR A 225 9.99 -14.68 -12.28
N ALA A 226 9.21 -15.04 -11.26
CA ALA A 226 9.19 -16.39 -10.72
C ALA A 226 8.83 -17.44 -11.78
N ALA A 227 7.87 -17.13 -12.66
CA ALA A 227 7.51 -17.99 -13.78
C ALA A 227 8.66 -18.16 -14.77
N SER A 228 9.35 -17.09 -15.12
CA SER A 228 10.47 -17.12 -16.07
C SER A 228 11.65 -17.96 -15.57
N VAL A 229 12.00 -17.86 -14.29
CA VAL A 229 13.11 -18.66 -13.71
C VAL A 229 12.78 -20.13 -13.56
N LEU A 230 11.49 -20.51 -13.60
CA LEU A 230 11.04 -21.90 -13.68
C LEU A 230 10.92 -22.43 -15.13
N GLY A 231 11.39 -21.67 -16.10
CA GLY A 231 11.41 -22.09 -17.51
C GLY A 231 10.09 -21.85 -18.26
N LEU A 232 9.13 -21.15 -17.68
CA LEU A 232 7.94 -20.70 -18.42
C LEU A 232 8.30 -19.55 -19.37
N PRO A 233 7.59 -19.40 -20.52
CA PRO A 233 7.86 -18.32 -21.45
C PRO A 233 7.83 -16.95 -20.76
N ALA A 234 8.93 -16.21 -20.83
CA ALA A 234 9.00 -14.86 -20.31
C ALA A 234 8.10 -13.94 -21.14
N VAL A 235 7.40 -13.03 -20.44
CA VAL A 235 6.67 -11.95 -21.13
C VAL A 235 7.69 -11.00 -21.73
N PRO A 236 7.63 -10.70 -23.05
CA PRO A 236 8.53 -9.75 -23.69
C PRO A 236 8.48 -8.37 -23.00
N ALA A 237 9.63 -7.70 -22.90
CA ALA A 237 9.75 -6.44 -22.17
C ALA A 237 8.82 -5.33 -22.70
N ASP A 238 8.63 -5.28 -23.99
CA ASP A 238 7.73 -4.36 -24.69
C ASP A 238 6.24 -4.65 -24.42
N ALA A 239 5.87 -5.91 -24.21
CA ALA A 239 4.51 -6.34 -23.87
C ALA A 239 4.19 -6.31 -22.37
N LEU A 240 5.22 -6.27 -21.52
CA LEU A 240 5.07 -6.46 -20.06
C LEU A 240 4.09 -5.47 -19.41
N ASN A 241 4.20 -4.18 -19.77
CA ASN A 241 3.29 -3.15 -19.25
C ASN A 241 1.85 -3.40 -19.66
N LEU A 242 1.63 -3.81 -20.92
CA LEU A 242 0.30 -4.11 -21.46
C LEU A 242 -0.31 -5.34 -20.77
N VAL A 243 0.47 -6.41 -20.62
CA VAL A 243 0.02 -7.67 -19.98
C VAL A 243 -0.29 -7.44 -18.50
N ALA A 244 0.60 -6.79 -17.74
CA ALA A 244 0.38 -6.49 -16.33
C ALA A 244 -0.84 -5.58 -16.13
N THR A 245 -0.97 -4.51 -16.92
CA THR A 245 -2.12 -3.60 -16.86
C THR A 245 -3.42 -4.31 -17.28
N GLY A 246 -3.39 -5.11 -18.34
CA GLY A 246 -4.55 -5.87 -18.81
C GLY A 246 -5.03 -6.89 -17.77
N THR A 247 -4.08 -7.58 -17.09
CA THR A 247 -4.39 -8.49 -15.99
C THR A 247 -5.02 -7.73 -14.82
N PHE A 248 -4.45 -6.60 -14.42
CA PHE A 248 -5.04 -5.74 -13.38
C PHE A 248 -6.46 -5.29 -13.74
N LEU A 249 -6.68 -4.78 -14.95
CA LEU A 249 -7.99 -4.32 -15.38
C LEU A 249 -9.02 -5.47 -15.41
N THR A 250 -8.61 -6.65 -15.82
CA THR A 250 -9.46 -7.86 -15.78
C THR A 250 -9.89 -8.19 -14.34
N LEU A 251 -8.95 -8.18 -13.40
CA LEU A 251 -9.23 -8.39 -11.98
C LEU A 251 -10.10 -7.26 -11.40
N PHE A 252 -9.85 -6.02 -11.78
CA PHE A 252 -10.66 -4.87 -11.36
C PHE A 252 -12.11 -4.98 -11.84
N VAL A 253 -12.32 -5.39 -13.09
CA VAL A 253 -13.67 -5.67 -13.62
C VAL A 253 -14.31 -6.83 -12.86
N ALA A 254 -13.59 -7.91 -12.60
CA ALA A 254 -14.09 -9.03 -11.81
C ALA A 254 -14.52 -8.62 -10.39
N ILE A 255 -13.71 -7.78 -9.72
CA ILE A 255 -14.05 -7.21 -8.40
C ILE A 255 -15.31 -6.33 -8.51
N THR A 256 -15.43 -5.54 -9.57
CA THR A 256 -16.61 -4.70 -9.81
C THR A 256 -17.87 -5.54 -10.00
N VAL A 257 -17.81 -6.56 -10.87
CA VAL A 257 -18.92 -7.49 -11.10
C VAL A 257 -19.29 -8.20 -9.80
N LEU A 258 -18.30 -8.70 -9.04
CA LEU A 258 -18.53 -9.34 -7.74
C LEU A 258 -19.25 -8.36 -6.78
N ALA A 259 -18.77 -7.12 -6.68
CA ALA A 259 -19.36 -6.10 -5.82
C ALA A 259 -20.81 -5.79 -6.18
N LEU A 260 -21.18 -5.86 -7.46
CA LEU A 260 -22.54 -5.65 -7.93
C LEU A 260 -23.40 -6.92 -7.79
N ALA A 261 -22.81 -8.11 -7.84
CA ALA A 261 -23.52 -9.39 -7.81
C ALA A 261 -23.78 -9.93 -6.38
N THR A 262 -23.09 -9.44 -5.35
CA THR A 262 -23.32 -9.87 -3.97
C THR A 262 -24.69 -9.43 -3.46
N ARG A 263 -25.34 -10.26 -2.62
CA ARG A 263 -26.69 -9.95 -2.05
C ARG A 263 -26.68 -8.75 -1.12
N ARG A 264 -25.61 -8.57 -0.36
CA ARG A 264 -25.38 -7.42 0.52
C ARG A 264 -24.21 -6.62 -0.01
N ARG A 265 -24.31 -5.29 -0.05
CA ARG A 265 -23.22 -4.42 -0.51
C ARG A 265 -21.94 -4.73 0.27
N PRO A 266 -20.80 -4.95 -0.40
CA PRO A 266 -19.52 -5.12 0.26
C PRO A 266 -19.12 -3.88 1.05
N ARG A 267 -18.29 -4.07 2.09
CA ARG A 267 -17.72 -2.94 2.83
C ARG A 267 -16.60 -2.27 2.02
N LEU A 268 -16.43 -0.96 2.20
CA LEU A 268 -15.40 -0.19 1.50
C LEU A 268 -14.00 -0.81 1.68
N ALA A 269 -13.65 -1.22 2.91
CA ALA A 269 -12.36 -1.83 3.20
C ALA A 269 -12.12 -3.15 2.44
N GLN A 270 -13.18 -3.94 2.20
CA GLN A 270 -13.09 -5.19 1.42
C GLN A 270 -12.72 -4.90 -0.04
N ILE A 271 -13.42 -3.95 -0.67
CA ILE A 271 -13.13 -3.55 -2.05
C ILE A 271 -11.76 -2.90 -2.16
N ALA A 272 -11.40 -1.99 -1.23
CA ALA A 272 -10.10 -1.33 -1.20
C ALA A 272 -8.96 -2.35 -1.09
N PHE A 273 -9.07 -3.33 -0.20
CA PHE A 273 -8.08 -4.41 -0.08
C PHE A 273 -7.95 -5.20 -1.38
N LEU A 274 -9.07 -5.65 -1.98
CA LEU A 274 -9.04 -6.46 -3.20
C LEU A 274 -8.46 -5.70 -4.39
N VAL A 275 -8.75 -4.40 -4.54
CA VAL A 275 -8.21 -3.58 -5.63
C VAL A 275 -6.70 -3.43 -5.51
N ILE A 276 -6.17 -3.16 -4.30
CA ILE A 276 -4.73 -3.06 -4.09
C ILE A 276 -4.06 -4.44 -4.21
N ALA A 277 -4.67 -5.51 -3.68
CA ALA A 277 -4.17 -6.88 -3.84
C ALA A 277 -4.10 -7.28 -5.33
N ALA A 278 -5.14 -6.99 -6.12
CA ALA A 278 -5.13 -7.22 -7.56
C ALA A 278 -3.97 -6.51 -8.26
N PHE A 279 -3.71 -5.25 -7.88
CA PHE A 279 -2.61 -4.47 -8.45
C PHE A 279 -1.24 -5.07 -8.13
N VAL A 280 -0.96 -5.42 -6.86
CA VAL A 280 0.34 -5.97 -6.50
C VAL A 280 0.56 -7.37 -7.08
N LEU A 281 -0.48 -8.22 -7.13
CA LEU A 281 -0.42 -9.57 -7.68
C LEU A 281 -0.23 -9.59 -9.20
N SER A 282 -0.81 -8.64 -9.93
CA SER A 282 -0.68 -8.55 -11.39
C SER A 282 0.51 -7.70 -11.84
N GLY A 283 1.09 -6.93 -10.92
CA GLY A 283 2.16 -5.98 -11.20
C GLY A 283 3.44 -6.65 -11.69
N LYS A 284 4.20 -5.94 -12.53
CA LYS A 284 5.56 -6.34 -12.92
C LYS A 284 6.58 -6.19 -11.79
N VAL A 285 6.18 -5.51 -10.71
CA VAL A 285 6.97 -5.25 -9.50
C VAL A 285 6.12 -5.62 -8.29
N TYR A 286 6.63 -6.52 -7.46
CA TYR A 286 6.06 -6.82 -6.15
C TYR A 286 7.20 -6.88 -5.12
N SER A 287 7.77 -5.72 -4.82
CA SER A 287 8.84 -5.59 -3.82
C SER A 287 8.35 -5.95 -2.42
N PRO A 288 9.23 -6.45 -1.51
CA PRO A 288 8.83 -7.00 -0.21
C PRO A 288 8.08 -6.00 0.69
N GLN A 289 8.29 -4.70 0.52
CA GLN A 289 7.58 -3.67 1.27
C GLN A 289 6.16 -3.38 0.75
N TYR A 290 5.76 -3.86 -0.44
CA TYR A 290 4.41 -3.59 -0.98
C TYR A 290 3.31 -4.27 -0.18
N VAL A 291 3.62 -5.35 0.53
CA VAL A 291 2.67 -5.99 1.47
C VAL A 291 2.18 -5.01 2.54
N LEU A 292 3.00 -4.03 2.94
CA LEU A 292 2.65 -3.06 3.97
C LEU A 292 1.45 -2.19 3.57
N TRP A 293 1.24 -1.95 2.26
CA TRP A 293 0.07 -1.21 1.75
C TRP A 293 -1.25 -1.93 2.04
N LEU A 294 -1.19 -3.25 2.10
CA LEU A 294 -2.33 -4.12 2.33
C LEU A 294 -2.66 -4.28 3.82
N VAL A 295 -1.67 -4.14 4.72
CA VAL A 295 -1.83 -4.46 6.15
C VAL A 295 -2.97 -3.68 6.82
N PRO A 296 -3.07 -2.33 6.74
CA PRO A 296 -4.19 -1.61 7.33
C PRO A 296 -5.54 -1.93 6.67
N LEU A 297 -5.52 -2.14 5.35
CA LEU A 297 -6.73 -2.50 4.61
C LEU A 297 -7.20 -3.91 4.99
N ALA A 298 -6.29 -4.86 5.20
CA ALA A 298 -6.58 -6.22 5.65
C ALA A 298 -7.19 -6.22 7.06
N ALA A 299 -6.62 -5.43 7.99
CA ALA A 299 -7.14 -5.28 9.35
C ALA A 299 -8.58 -4.73 9.36
N MET A 300 -8.92 -3.81 8.42
CA MET A 300 -10.27 -3.29 8.27
C MET A 300 -11.18 -4.21 7.45
N ALA A 301 -10.65 -4.95 6.46
CA ALA A 301 -11.43 -5.80 5.58
C ALA A 301 -11.82 -7.11 6.24
N ARG A 302 -10.90 -7.75 6.95
CA ARG A 302 -11.11 -9.06 7.60
C ARG A 302 -10.25 -9.19 8.86
N PRO A 303 -10.67 -8.65 10.00
CA PRO A 303 -9.93 -8.72 11.27
C PRO A 303 -10.06 -10.13 11.90
N ARG A 304 -9.42 -11.12 11.31
CA ARG A 304 -9.27 -12.50 11.85
C ARG A 304 -7.80 -12.86 11.93
N TRP A 305 -7.27 -12.97 13.13
CA TRP A 305 -5.87 -13.27 13.40
C TRP A 305 -5.35 -14.52 12.71
N ARG A 306 -6.12 -15.62 12.69
CA ARG A 306 -5.71 -16.86 12.03
C ARG A 306 -5.37 -16.62 10.55
N ASP A 307 -6.30 -16.02 9.80
CA ASP A 307 -6.14 -15.85 8.36
C ASP A 307 -5.10 -14.77 8.05
N PHE A 308 -5.02 -13.75 8.90
CA PHE A 308 -3.99 -12.72 8.85
C PHE A 308 -2.58 -13.31 9.06
N LEU A 309 -2.38 -14.15 10.08
CA LEU A 309 -1.08 -14.76 10.37
C LEU A 309 -0.66 -15.78 9.32
N ILE A 310 -1.60 -16.52 8.70
CA ILE A 310 -1.30 -17.39 7.56
C ILE A 310 -0.75 -16.57 6.39
N TRP A 311 -1.39 -15.45 6.05
CA TRP A 311 -0.89 -14.53 5.05
C TRP A 311 0.47 -13.96 5.41
N GLN A 312 0.62 -13.43 6.62
CA GLN A 312 1.88 -12.85 7.10
C GLN A 312 3.04 -13.87 7.10
N ALA A 313 2.77 -15.14 7.40
CA ALA A 313 3.80 -16.19 7.35
C ALA A 313 4.33 -16.38 5.92
N GLY A 314 3.47 -16.38 4.90
CA GLY A 314 3.90 -16.44 3.50
C GLY A 314 4.75 -15.25 3.09
N GLU A 315 4.37 -14.05 3.53
CA GLU A 315 5.12 -12.82 3.27
C GLU A 315 6.48 -12.79 3.99
N VAL A 316 6.57 -13.33 5.21
CA VAL A 316 7.85 -13.47 5.94
C VAL A 316 8.78 -14.46 5.24
N VAL A 317 8.25 -15.58 4.74
CA VAL A 317 9.05 -16.54 3.94
C VAL A 317 9.64 -15.84 2.71
N TYR A 318 8.84 -15.05 2.00
CA TYR A 318 9.31 -14.27 0.87
C TYR A 318 10.33 -13.20 1.27
N PHE A 319 10.09 -12.48 2.38
CA PHE A 319 11.00 -11.46 2.88
C PHE A 319 12.41 -12.02 3.13
N VAL A 320 12.51 -13.19 3.76
CA VAL A 320 13.80 -13.86 3.98
C VAL A 320 14.40 -14.31 2.64
N ALA A 321 13.57 -14.90 1.79
CA ALA A 321 14.02 -15.47 0.52
C ALA A 321 14.60 -14.43 -0.45
N ILE A 322 13.99 -13.23 -0.54
CA ILE A 322 14.47 -12.18 -1.44
C ILE A 322 15.86 -11.68 -1.05
N TRP A 323 16.10 -11.44 0.25
CA TRP A 323 17.40 -10.94 0.68
C TRP A 323 18.49 -11.99 0.52
N TRP A 324 18.24 -13.23 0.89
CA TRP A 324 19.20 -14.32 0.67
C TRP A 324 19.43 -14.60 -0.82
N HIS A 325 18.42 -14.43 -1.66
CA HIS A 325 18.58 -14.54 -3.10
C HIS A 325 19.49 -13.44 -3.64
N LEU A 326 19.28 -12.19 -3.21
CA LEU A 326 20.07 -11.03 -3.62
C LEU A 326 21.53 -11.09 -3.10
N ALA A 327 21.77 -11.73 -1.96
CA ALA A 327 23.13 -11.94 -1.46
C ALA A 327 24.01 -12.66 -2.50
N GLY A 328 23.47 -13.61 -3.23
CA GLY A 328 24.20 -14.37 -4.26
C GLY A 328 24.43 -13.64 -5.59
N TYR A 329 23.85 -12.45 -5.78
CA TYR A 329 24.11 -11.65 -6.98
C TYR A 329 25.41 -10.82 -6.86
N ASP A 330 25.80 -10.47 -5.64
CA ASP A 330 26.90 -9.55 -5.41
C ASP A 330 28.21 -10.24 -5.03
N VAL A 331 28.15 -11.47 -4.44
CA VAL A 331 29.32 -12.21 -3.94
C VAL A 331 29.12 -13.72 -4.10
N ASP A 332 30.04 -14.39 -4.76
CA ASP A 332 29.96 -15.83 -5.06
C ASP A 332 29.96 -16.75 -3.82
N ASP A 333 30.60 -16.32 -2.73
CA ASP A 333 30.71 -17.09 -1.47
C ASP A 333 29.64 -16.72 -0.42
N ALA A 334 28.67 -15.86 -0.76
CA ALA A 334 27.61 -15.46 0.15
C ALA A 334 26.61 -16.60 0.40
N LYS A 335 25.89 -16.53 1.53
CA LYS A 335 24.75 -17.42 1.82
C LYS A 335 23.61 -17.13 0.88
N ALA A 336 23.69 -17.66 -0.33
CA ALA A 336 22.75 -17.40 -1.41
C ALA A 336 21.64 -18.44 -1.47
N LEU A 337 20.39 -17.95 -1.61
CA LEU A 337 19.27 -18.81 -1.96
C LEU A 337 19.22 -18.98 -3.48
N GLY A 338 19.32 -20.24 -3.95
CA GLY A 338 19.24 -20.55 -5.38
C GLY A 338 17.90 -20.13 -6.01
N THR A 339 17.92 -19.79 -7.31
CA THR A 339 16.80 -19.28 -8.08
C THR A 339 15.53 -20.12 -7.99
N GLY A 340 15.65 -21.46 -8.00
CA GLY A 340 14.50 -22.37 -7.91
C GLY A 340 13.76 -22.26 -6.57
N LEU A 341 14.48 -22.27 -5.44
CA LEU A 341 13.88 -22.11 -4.11
C LEU A 341 13.32 -20.70 -3.92
N TYR A 342 13.98 -19.70 -4.49
CA TYR A 342 13.48 -18.34 -4.49
C TYR A 342 12.14 -18.22 -5.25
N ALA A 343 12.03 -18.83 -6.43
CA ALA A 343 10.77 -18.86 -7.19
C ALA A 343 9.64 -19.53 -6.39
N VAL A 344 9.94 -20.65 -5.69
CA VAL A 344 8.97 -21.30 -4.79
C VAL A 344 8.52 -20.33 -3.69
N ALA A 345 9.44 -19.62 -3.03
CA ALA A 345 9.10 -18.63 -2.00
C ALA A 345 8.23 -17.50 -2.57
N THR A 346 8.50 -17.04 -3.80
CA THR A 346 7.67 -16.07 -4.50
C THR A 346 6.25 -16.60 -4.73
N PHE A 347 6.07 -17.84 -5.14
CA PHE A 347 4.72 -18.41 -5.26
C PHE A 347 4.03 -18.63 -3.91
N VAL A 348 4.78 -18.91 -2.83
CA VAL A 348 4.23 -19.03 -1.47
C VAL A 348 3.59 -17.69 -1.02
N HIS A 349 4.29 -16.54 -1.18
CA HIS A 349 3.68 -15.26 -0.78
C HIS A 349 2.52 -14.85 -1.67
N VAL A 350 2.61 -15.13 -2.98
CA VAL A 350 1.48 -14.91 -3.90
C VAL A 350 0.27 -15.74 -3.46
N ALA A 351 0.46 -17.04 -3.19
CA ALA A 351 -0.59 -17.93 -2.73
C ALA A 351 -1.18 -17.47 -1.37
N ALA A 352 -0.35 -16.97 -0.45
CA ALA A 352 -0.78 -16.45 0.83
C ALA A 352 -1.64 -15.18 0.67
N THR A 353 -1.25 -14.26 -0.23
CA THR A 353 -2.05 -13.07 -0.54
C THR A 353 -3.36 -13.45 -1.24
N VAL A 354 -3.35 -14.39 -2.18
CA VAL A 354 -4.55 -14.93 -2.83
C VAL A 354 -5.46 -15.62 -1.81
N TYR A 355 -4.90 -16.38 -0.86
CA TYR A 355 -5.67 -16.99 0.22
C TYR A 355 -6.43 -15.93 1.03
N PHE A 356 -5.75 -14.87 1.48
CA PHE A 356 -6.40 -13.82 2.25
C PHE A 356 -7.47 -13.08 1.41
N ALA A 357 -7.19 -12.80 0.15
CA ALA A 357 -8.16 -12.22 -0.79
C ALA A 357 -9.39 -13.14 -0.96
N ALA A 358 -9.20 -14.45 -1.09
CA ALA A 358 -10.29 -15.42 -1.18
C ALA A 358 -11.15 -15.43 0.10
N MET A 359 -10.55 -15.25 1.28
CA MET A 359 -11.30 -15.14 2.53
C MET A 359 -12.10 -13.83 2.60
N VAL A 360 -11.59 -12.72 2.08
CA VAL A 360 -12.34 -11.46 1.94
C VAL A 360 -13.51 -11.64 0.96
N ILE A 361 -13.27 -12.25 -0.19
CA ILE A 361 -14.33 -12.57 -1.18
C ILE A 361 -15.42 -13.47 -0.57
N ARG A 362 -15.03 -14.49 0.21
CA ARG A 362 -15.95 -15.34 0.94
C ARG A 362 -16.87 -14.54 1.86
N ASP A 363 -16.34 -13.57 2.60
CA ASP A 363 -17.10 -12.71 3.49
C ASP A 363 -18.07 -11.78 2.72
N MET A 364 -17.70 -11.38 1.51
CA MET A 364 -18.58 -10.60 0.62
C MET A 364 -19.75 -11.44 0.10
N ILE A 365 -19.49 -12.69 -0.28
CA ILE A 365 -20.54 -13.62 -0.78
C ILE A 365 -21.41 -14.11 0.36
N HIS A 366 -20.84 -14.39 1.52
CA HIS A 366 -21.48 -14.89 2.72
C HIS A 366 -21.32 -13.89 3.89
N PRO A 367 -22.10 -12.81 3.94
CA PRO A 367 -21.93 -11.72 4.93
C PRO A 367 -22.00 -12.16 6.39
N MET A 368 -22.59 -13.32 6.69
CA MET A 368 -22.61 -13.92 8.03
C MET A 368 -21.22 -14.37 8.53
N HIS A 369 -20.26 -14.53 7.62
CA HIS A 369 -18.89 -14.86 7.98
C HIS A 369 -18.00 -13.61 8.16
N ASP A 370 -18.49 -12.41 7.79
CA ASP A 370 -17.76 -11.15 7.94
C ASP A 370 -17.60 -10.81 9.43
N PRO A 371 -16.36 -10.78 9.96
CA PRO A 371 -16.12 -10.55 11.38
C PRO A 371 -16.63 -9.20 11.88
N VAL A 372 -16.68 -8.20 10.99
CA VAL A 372 -17.12 -6.82 11.34
C VAL A 372 -18.63 -6.71 11.42
N ARG A 373 -19.35 -7.56 10.68
CA ARG A 373 -20.82 -7.63 10.69
C ARG A 373 -21.39 -8.67 11.65
N GLY A 374 -20.58 -9.67 11.98
CA GLY A 374 -20.99 -10.82 12.82
C GLY A 374 -20.54 -10.74 14.29
N ASP A 375 -20.09 -9.57 14.76
CA ASP A 375 -19.58 -9.41 16.13
C ASP A 375 -20.68 -9.24 17.21
N GLY A 376 -21.95 -9.18 16.80
CA GLY A 376 -23.10 -9.00 17.69
C GLY A 376 -23.27 -7.58 18.24
N ILE A 377 -22.28 -6.70 18.08
CA ILE A 377 -22.32 -5.31 18.57
C ILE A 377 -22.98 -4.40 17.52
N ALA A 378 -22.75 -4.70 16.27
CA ALA A 378 -23.25 -3.93 15.12
C ALA A 378 -23.95 -4.84 14.11
N ALA A 379 -24.75 -5.81 14.59
CA ALA A 379 -25.42 -6.80 13.76
C ALA A 379 -26.27 -6.19 12.61
N ASP A 380 -26.77 -4.97 12.82
CA ASP A 380 -27.53 -4.21 11.83
C ASP A 380 -26.68 -3.21 11.05
N ALA A 381 -25.38 -3.04 11.37
CA ALA A 381 -24.51 -2.10 10.66
C ALA A 381 -24.21 -2.63 9.26
N ASP A 382 -24.41 -1.76 8.27
CA ASP A 382 -24.12 -2.08 6.88
C ASP A 382 -22.59 -2.06 6.64
N ASP A 383 -21.97 -0.90 6.88
CA ASP A 383 -20.50 -0.71 6.83
C ASP A 383 -20.06 0.32 7.85
N PRO A 384 -19.62 -0.08 9.06
CA PRO A 384 -19.23 0.86 10.11
C PRO A 384 -18.11 1.83 9.73
N GLY A 385 -17.25 1.44 8.76
CA GLY A 385 -16.22 2.28 8.17
C GLY A 385 -16.61 2.92 6.85
N GLY A 386 -17.79 2.64 6.34
CA GLY A 386 -18.26 3.02 5.01
C GLY A 386 -18.63 4.51 4.84
N GLY A 387 -18.74 5.27 5.93
CA GLY A 387 -19.03 6.69 5.89
C GLY A 387 -20.31 7.05 5.11
N PRO A 388 -20.24 7.80 3.99
CA PRO A 388 -21.40 8.12 3.16
C PRO A 388 -22.09 6.90 2.51
N PHE A 389 -21.43 5.77 2.43
CA PHE A 389 -22.02 4.53 1.89
C PHE A 389 -22.79 3.75 2.95
N ASP A 390 -22.47 3.93 4.24
CA ASP A 390 -23.13 3.22 5.32
C ASP A 390 -24.64 3.56 5.37
N GLY A 391 -25.48 2.54 5.34
CA GLY A 391 -26.95 2.66 5.28
C GLY A 391 -27.51 3.26 3.98
N ALA A 392 -26.71 3.44 2.93
CA ALA A 392 -27.22 3.90 1.65
C ALA A 392 -28.03 2.79 0.95
N PRO A 393 -29.06 3.12 0.15
CA PRO A 393 -29.75 2.14 -0.67
C PRO A 393 -28.83 1.58 -1.76
N ASP A 394 -29.13 0.40 -2.31
CA ASP A 394 -28.52 -0.09 -3.54
C ASP A 394 -29.26 0.51 -4.75
N ALA A 395 -28.52 1.22 -5.62
CA ALA A 395 -29.06 1.80 -6.87
C ALA A 395 -28.83 0.89 -8.07
N LEU A 396 -27.74 0.13 -8.08
CA LEU A 396 -27.39 -0.85 -9.12
C LEU A 396 -26.93 -2.16 -8.48
N THR A 397 -27.61 -3.25 -8.81
CA THR A 397 -27.25 -4.61 -8.38
C THR A 397 -27.55 -5.62 -9.47
N LEU A 398 -26.68 -6.60 -9.63
CA LEU A 398 -26.87 -7.77 -10.50
C LEU A 398 -27.55 -8.94 -9.76
N ALA A 399 -27.59 -8.87 -8.44
CA ALA A 399 -28.29 -9.85 -7.60
C ALA A 399 -29.77 -9.56 -7.56
N GLY A 400 -30.61 -9.95 -8.44
CA GLY A 400 -32.07 -9.67 -8.49
C GLY A 400 -32.65 -9.13 -7.16
N VAL A 401 -33.70 -8.33 -7.24
CA VAL A 401 -34.31 -7.45 -6.21
C VAL A 401 -33.81 -7.67 -4.77
N SER A 402 -32.95 -6.78 -4.30
CA SER A 402 -32.56 -6.75 -2.89
C SER A 402 -33.78 -6.51 -2.02
N ARG A 403 -34.02 -7.37 -1.02
CA ARG A 403 -35.05 -7.10 0.00
C ARG A 403 -34.73 -5.73 0.63
N PRO A 404 -35.76 -4.89 0.86
CA PRO A 404 -35.55 -3.64 1.61
C PRO A 404 -34.82 -3.95 2.92
N ASN A 405 -33.86 -3.09 3.28
CA ASN A 405 -33.23 -3.13 4.60
C ASN A 405 -34.37 -3.12 5.64
N PRO A 406 -34.38 -3.99 6.65
CA PRO A 406 -35.44 -3.94 7.67
C PRO A 406 -35.45 -2.52 8.24
N GLU A 407 -36.64 -1.90 8.25
CA GLU A 407 -36.84 -0.59 8.85
C GLU A 407 -36.26 -0.59 10.28
N PRO A 408 -35.56 0.48 10.71
CA PRO A 408 -35.11 0.58 12.08
C PRO A 408 -36.33 0.44 13.00
N ARG A 409 -36.35 -0.57 13.87
CA ARG A 409 -37.42 -0.76 14.85
C ARG A 409 -37.57 0.57 15.60
N ARG A 410 -38.69 1.23 15.41
CA ARG A 410 -39.10 2.36 16.25
C ARG A 410 -39.13 1.83 17.69
N ASN A 411 -38.25 2.35 18.52
CA ASN A 411 -38.34 2.16 19.96
C ASN A 411 -39.71 2.65 20.42
N VAL A 412 -40.63 1.74 20.61
CA VAL A 412 -41.85 2.02 21.35
C VAL A 412 -41.40 2.13 22.82
N ARG A 413 -41.22 3.38 23.27
CA ARG A 413 -41.09 3.68 24.68
C ARG A 413 -42.47 3.37 25.30
N SER A 414 -42.53 2.34 26.13
CA SER A 414 -43.55 2.13 27.14
C SER A 414 -42.97 2.51 28.50
#